data_8c1577d916502c93d41c4567960c7cd8
#
_entry.id   8c1577d916502c93d41c4567960c7cd8
#
_cell.length_a   1.000
_cell.length_b   1.000
_cell.length_c   1.000
_cell.angle_alpha   90.00
_cell.angle_beta   90.00
_cell.angle_gamma   90.00
#
_symmetry.space_group_name_H-M   'P 1'
#
loop_
_entity.id
_entity.type
_entity.pdbx_description
1 polymer ?
#
loop_
_entity_poly.entity_id
_entity_poly.type
_entity_poly.pdbx_seq_one_letter_code
_entity_poly.pdbx_strand_id
1 'polypeptide(L)'
;MRKTNEFRDDIKSMTLEYYPKMTEYYLEKLVNEVNKDFMLHNTFIAHRVGEVVPTDCLVVVSCWAKHRKQCISAVKYILEDLKHNAPLWKKEFYSDNREKWVEKNT
;
A
#
# COMPACT_ATOMS: atom_id res chain seq x y z
N MET A 1 -1.04 -2.60 7.63
CA MET A 1 -2.21 -2.96 8.45
C MET A 1 -1.88 -2.83 9.93
N ARG A 2 -2.77 -2.26 10.67
CA ARG A 2 -2.58 -2.18 12.10
C ARG A 2 -2.89 -3.52 12.74
N LYS A 3 -2.08 -3.89 13.69
CA LYS A 3 -2.26 -5.13 14.42
C LYS A 3 -3.44 -5.05 15.36
N THR A 4 -3.47 -4.00 16.18
CA THR A 4 -4.57 -3.67 17.07
C THR A 4 -4.57 -2.20 17.33
N ASN A 5 -5.65 -1.69 17.85
CA ASN A 5 -5.68 -0.37 18.45
C ASN A 5 -6.71 -0.34 19.58
N GLU A 6 -6.74 0.74 20.33
CA GLU A 6 -7.58 0.86 21.51
C GLU A 6 -9.09 0.87 21.19
N PHE A 7 -9.47 1.13 19.94
CA PHE A 7 -10.85 1.22 19.50
C PHE A 7 -11.31 0.01 18.71
N ARG A 8 -10.40 -0.85 18.38
CA ARG A 8 -10.69 -2.05 17.61
C ARG A 8 -10.14 -3.23 18.33
N ASP A 9 -11.02 -4.04 18.75
CA ASP A 9 -10.58 -5.30 19.24
C ASP A 9 -9.99 -6.08 18.09
N ASP A 10 -9.62 -7.22 18.29
CA ASP A 10 -8.83 -8.07 17.46
C ASP A 10 -9.26 -8.12 15.99
N ILE A 11 -8.49 -7.50 15.16
CA ILE A 11 -8.61 -7.72 13.72
C ILE A 11 -8.03 -9.10 13.45
N LYS A 12 -8.86 -9.99 12.99
CA LYS A 12 -8.49 -11.35 12.67
C LYS A 12 -7.73 -11.42 11.35
N SER A 13 -8.27 -10.75 10.33
CA SER A 13 -7.70 -10.72 9.00
C SER A 13 -8.26 -9.56 8.23
N MET A 14 -7.69 -9.30 7.06
CA MET A 14 -8.18 -8.29 6.15
C MET A 14 -8.09 -8.85 4.74
N THR A 15 -9.06 -8.52 3.90
CA THR A 15 -9.01 -8.87 2.49
C THR A 15 -8.78 -7.61 1.69
N LEU A 16 -7.78 -7.66 0.82
CA LEU A 16 -7.48 -6.58 -0.12
C LEU A 16 -8.03 -6.98 -1.48
N GLU A 17 -9.05 -6.28 -1.91
CA GLU A 17 -9.64 -6.50 -3.22
C GLU A 17 -9.06 -5.51 -4.21
N TYR A 18 -8.91 -5.93 -5.46
CA TYR A 18 -8.27 -5.11 -6.48
C TYR A 18 -8.75 -5.52 -7.87
N TYR A 19 -8.53 -4.62 -8.82
CA TYR A 19 -8.75 -4.90 -10.24
C TYR A 19 -7.38 -5.01 -10.91
N PRO A 20 -6.97 -6.22 -11.35
CA PRO A 20 -5.59 -6.45 -11.80
C PRO A 20 -5.09 -5.47 -12.86
N LYS A 21 -5.85 -5.24 -13.91
CA LYS A 21 -5.41 -4.35 -14.99
C LYS A 21 -5.31 -2.91 -14.55
N MET A 22 -6.27 -2.43 -13.75
CA MET A 22 -6.22 -1.08 -13.22
C MET A 22 -5.03 -0.88 -12.30
N THR A 23 -4.76 -1.88 -11.47
CA THR A 23 -3.65 -1.84 -10.52
C THR A 23 -2.31 -1.83 -11.25
N GLU A 24 -2.15 -2.68 -12.25
CA GLU A 24 -0.94 -2.71 -13.07
C GLU A 24 -0.71 -1.37 -13.75
N TYR A 25 -1.74 -0.82 -14.38
CA TYR A 25 -1.65 0.48 -15.04
C TYR A 25 -1.27 1.58 -14.06
N TYR A 26 -1.92 1.60 -12.92
CA TYR A 26 -1.65 2.56 -11.86
C TYR A 26 -0.20 2.49 -11.38
N LEU A 27 0.29 1.29 -11.08
CA LEU A 27 1.65 1.11 -10.58
C LEU A 27 2.70 1.47 -11.63
N GLU A 28 2.51 1.07 -12.88
CA GLU A 28 3.42 1.44 -13.96
C GLU A 28 3.49 2.94 -14.13
N LYS A 29 2.35 3.60 -14.14
CA LYS A 29 2.28 5.05 -14.28
C LYS A 29 2.98 5.73 -13.12
N LEU A 30 2.74 5.25 -11.89
CA LEU A 30 3.36 5.80 -10.69
C LEU A 30 4.88 5.65 -10.74
N VAL A 31 5.38 4.47 -11.10
CA VAL A 31 6.82 4.22 -11.21
C VAL A 31 7.45 5.16 -12.23
N ASN A 32 6.84 5.30 -13.39
CA ASN A 32 7.37 6.19 -14.44
C ASN A 32 7.39 7.65 -13.99
N GLU A 33 6.35 8.10 -13.32
CA GLU A 33 6.25 9.47 -12.82
C GLU A 33 7.32 9.76 -11.76
N VAL A 34 7.47 8.88 -10.78
CA VAL A 34 8.43 9.12 -9.70
C VAL A 34 9.87 8.99 -10.18
N ASN A 35 10.16 8.08 -11.09
CA ASN A 35 11.50 7.97 -11.66
C ASN A 35 11.91 9.28 -12.32
N LYS A 36 10.97 9.91 -13.03
CA LYS A 36 11.22 11.19 -13.69
C LYS A 36 11.27 12.34 -12.69
N ASP A 37 10.25 12.46 -11.85
CA ASP A 37 10.11 13.62 -10.98
C ASP A 37 11.15 13.70 -9.87
N PHE A 38 11.61 12.56 -9.38
CA PHE A 38 12.62 12.49 -8.33
C PHE A 38 14.00 12.12 -8.85
N MET A 39 14.17 12.02 -10.17
CA MET A 39 15.44 11.68 -10.81
C MET A 39 16.01 10.36 -10.28
N LEU A 40 15.17 9.34 -10.24
CA LEU A 40 15.56 8.02 -9.75
C LEU A 40 16.13 7.16 -10.89
N HIS A 41 17.01 6.23 -10.54
CA HIS A 41 17.47 5.23 -11.48
C HIS A 41 16.43 4.15 -11.69
N ASN A 42 15.75 3.77 -10.62
CA ASN A 42 14.69 2.77 -10.69
C ASN A 42 13.81 2.81 -9.42
N THR A 43 12.65 2.19 -9.53
CA THR A 43 11.70 2.05 -8.43
C THR A 43 11.04 0.69 -8.50
N PHE A 44 10.90 0.06 -7.34
CA PHE A 44 10.18 -1.20 -7.21
C PHE A 44 9.04 -1.02 -6.21
N ILE A 45 7.84 -1.42 -6.59
CA ILE A 45 6.67 -1.39 -5.71
C ILE A 45 6.00 -2.75 -5.77
N ALA A 46 5.78 -3.35 -4.61
CA ALA A 46 5.01 -4.58 -4.51
C ALA A 46 3.97 -4.40 -3.41
N HIS A 47 2.73 -4.71 -3.72
CA HIS A 47 1.64 -4.63 -2.75
C HIS A 47 0.95 -5.98 -2.67
N ARG A 48 0.77 -6.46 -1.44
CA ARG A 48 0.05 -7.70 -1.21
C ARG A 48 -1.45 -7.50 -1.47
N VAL A 49 -2.08 -8.51 -2.05
CA VAL A 49 -3.51 -8.53 -2.29
C VAL A 49 -4.10 -9.84 -1.75
N GLY A 50 -5.41 -9.90 -1.66
CA GLY A 50 -6.08 -11.06 -1.12
C GLY A 50 -6.17 -11.02 0.40
N GLU A 51 -6.21 -12.18 1.02
CA GLU A 51 -6.31 -12.27 2.47
C GLU A 51 -4.97 -12.04 3.15
N VAL A 52 -4.96 -11.18 4.16
CA VAL A 52 -3.76 -10.88 4.95
C VAL A 52 -4.10 -10.93 6.43
N VAL A 53 -3.10 -11.26 7.24
CA VAL A 53 -3.20 -11.25 8.70
C VAL A 53 -2.31 -10.16 9.27
N PRO A 54 -2.51 -9.77 10.55
CA PRO A 54 -1.84 -8.59 11.12
C PRO A 54 -0.32 -8.52 11.02
N THR A 55 0.35 -9.66 10.91
CA THR A 55 1.81 -9.68 10.83
C THR A 55 2.36 -9.72 9.42
N ASP A 56 1.50 -9.77 8.41
CA ASP A 56 1.95 -9.82 7.03
C ASP A 56 2.51 -8.48 6.56
N CYS A 57 3.52 -8.54 5.72
CA CYS A 57 4.01 -7.36 5.02
C CYS A 57 3.02 -7.00 3.92
N LEU A 58 2.51 -5.79 3.93
CA LEU A 58 1.52 -5.34 2.96
C LEU A 58 2.12 -4.70 1.72
N VAL A 59 3.17 -3.93 1.90
CA VAL A 59 3.76 -3.17 0.80
C VAL A 59 5.26 -3.06 0.96
N VAL A 60 5.95 -3.15 -0.16
CA VAL A 60 7.39 -2.90 -0.23
C VAL A 60 7.62 -1.86 -1.31
N VAL A 61 8.35 -0.82 -0.97
CA VAL A 61 8.74 0.23 -1.90
C VAL A 61 10.25 0.38 -1.83
N SER A 62 10.91 0.28 -2.96
CA SER A 62 12.36 0.46 -3.04
C SER A 62 12.69 1.45 -4.15
N CYS A 63 13.61 2.36 -3.87
CA CYS A 63 14.06 3.36 -4.83
C CYS A 63 15.58 3.35 -4.92
N TRP A 64 16.09 3.58 -6.12
CA TRP A 64 17.53 3.69 -6.38
C TRP A 64 17.81 5.03 -7.02
N ALA A 65 18.74 5.77 -6.46
CA ALA A 65 19.13 7.07 -6.98
C ALA A 65 20.57 7.39 -6.59
N LYS A 66 21.09 8.47 -7.17
CA LYS A 66 22.43 8.94 -6.85
C LYS A 66 22.55 9.36 -5.38
N HIS A 67 21.52 9.98 -4.82
CA HIS A 67 21.50 10.44 -3.44
C HIS A 67 20.32 9.90 -2.67
N ARG A 68 20.54 9.53 -1.42
CA ARG A 68 19.49 8.98 -0.55
C ARG A 68 18.32 9.95 -0.33
N LYS A 69 18.56 11.24 -0.38
CA LYS A 69 17.51 12.24 -0.20
C LYS A 69 16.41 12.07 -1.23
N GLN A 70 16.79 11.81 -2.48
CA GLN A 70 15.83 11.56 -3.56
C GLN A 70 14.98 10.32 -3.27
N CYS A 71 15.63 9.26 -2.80
CA CYS A 71 14.94 8.01 -2.47
C CYS A 71 13.96 8.19 -1.30
N ILE A 72 14.37 8.89 -0.26
CA ILE A 72 13.52 9.11 0.91
C ILE A 72 12.28 9.92 0.52
N SER A 73 12.47 10.98 -0.25
CA SER A 73 11.36 11.80 -0.73
C SER A 73 10.41 11.01 -1.63
N ALA A 74 10.97 10.20 -2.51
CA ALA A 74 10.18 9.38 -3.44
C ALA A 74 9.37 8.32 -2.71
N VAL A 75 9.98 7.61 -1.76
CA VAL A 75 9.29 6.59 -0.98
C VAL A 75 8.11 7.19 -0.23
N LYS A 76 8.32 8.35 0.40
CA LYS A 76 7.25 9.05 1.11
C LYS A 76 6.11 9.41 0.17
N TYR A 77 6.43 9.96 -0.99
CA TYR A 77 5.43 10.31 -2.00
C TYR A 77 4.66 9.08 -2.46
N ILE A 78 5.37 7.99 -2.75
CA ILE A 78 4.75 6.75 -3.22
C ILE A 78 3.77 6.20 -2.20
N LEU A 79 4.18 6.14 -0.93
CA LEU A 79 3.31 5.62 0.13
C LEU A 79 2.04 6.46 0.30
N GLU A 80 2.17 7.78 0.20
CA GLU A 80 1.00 8.67 0.26
C GLU A 80 0.09 8.49 -0.95
N ASP A 81 0.66 8.34 -2.13
CA ASP A 81 -0.12 8.13 -3.34
C ASP A 81 -0.85 6.79 -3.31
N LEU A 82 -0.18 5.74 -2.86
CA LEU A 82 -0.79 4.43 -2.70
C LEU A 82 -1.98 4.49 -1.74
N LYS A 83 -1.82 5.21 -0.67
CA LYS A 83 -2.86 5.37 0.35
C LYS A 83 -4.12 6.01 -0.21
N HIS A 84 -3.97 7.02 -1.05
CA HIS A 84 -5.10 7.80 -1.54
C HIS A 84 -5.64 7.35 -2.90
N ASN A 85 -4.80 6.83 -3.77
CA ASN A 85 -5.15 6.63 -5.17
C ASN A 85 -5.06 5.19 -5.69
N ALA A 86 -4.44 4.30 -4.94
CA ALA A 86 -4.34 2.91 -5.40
C ALA A 86 -5.73 2.29 -5.51
N PRO A 87 -6.03 1.57 -6.61
CA PRO A 87 -7.34 0.94 -6.80
C PRO A 87 -7.44 -0.36 -6.00
N LEU A 88 -7.41 -0.20 -4.69
CA LEU A 88 -7.47 -1.28 -3.71
C LEU A 88 -8.53 -0.97 -2.68
N TRP A 89 -9.28 -1.98 -2.29
CA TRP A 89 -10.31 -1.87 -1.26
C TRP A 89 -10.01 -2.87 -0.16
N LYS A 90 -10.17 -2.42 1.09
CA LYS A 90 -9.83 -3.20 2.28
C LYS A 90 -11.09 -3.54 3.05
N LYS A 91 -11.25 -4.82 3.37
CA LYS A 91 -12.34 -5.28 4.20
C LYS A 91 -11.74 -5.98 5.41
N GLU A 92 -12.03 -5.47 6.60
CA GLU A 92 -11.53 -6.00 7.85
C GLU A 92 -12.48 -7.03 8.43
N PHE A 93 -11.93 -8.12 8.95
CA PHE A 93 -12.68 -9.17 9.63
C PHE A 93 -12.22 -9.22 11.08
N TYR A 94 -13.17 -9.21 11.99
CA TYR A 94 -12.91 -9.19 13.42
C TYR A 94 -13.13 -10.55 14.04
N SER A 95 -12.55 -10.77 15.23
CA SER A 95 -12.65 -12.04 15.93
C SER A 95 -14.07 -12.42 16.33
N ASP A 96 -14.97 -11.44 16.42
CA ASP A 96 -16.38 -11.69 16.74
C ASP A 96 -17.27 -11.87 15.50
N ASN A 97 -16.65 -12.17 14.37
CA ASN A 97 -17.30 -12.40 13.07
C ASN A 97 -17.90 -11.15 12.42
N ARG A 98 -17.63 -9.97 12.95
CA ARG A 98 -17.99 -8.73 12.26
C ARG A 98 -17.05 -8.51 11.08
N GLU A 99 -17.53 -7.83 10.07
CA GLU A 99 -16.70 -7.39 8.95
C GLU A 99 -16.99 -5.93 8.62
N LYS A 100 -16.01 -5.23 8.10
CA LYS A 100 -16.12 -3.81 7.82
C LYS A 100 -15.21 -3.39 6.68
N TRP A 101 -15.79 -2.67 5.71
CA TRP A 101 -14.99 -2.01 4.68
C TRP A 101 -14.28 -0.81 5.29
N VAL A 102 -13.01 -0.67 4.96
CA VAL A 102 -12.20 0.46 5.42
C VAL A 102 -12.42 1.62 4.45
N GLU A 103 -13.00 2.71 4.97
CA GLU A 103 -13.29 3.88 4.15
C GLU A 103 -12.05 4.72 3.87
N LYS A 104 -11.11 4.74 4.80
CA LYS A 104 -9.87 5.50 4.67
C LYS A 104 -8.67 4.64 5.01
N ASN A 105 -7.64 4.79 4.21
CA ASN A 105 -6.37 4.11 4.43
C ASN A 105 -5.50 4.90 5.39
N THR A 106 -5.86 4.92 6.62
CA THR A 106 -5.04 5.64 7.62
C THR A 106 -4.01 4.75 8.26
#